data_655cf82ad5cde01b59953759ae2e74d7
#
_entry.id   655cf82ad5cde01b59953759ae2e74d7
#
_cell.length_a   1.000
_cell.length_b   1.000
_cell.length_c   1.000
_cell.angle_alpha   90.00
_cell.angle_beta   90.00
_cell.angle_gamma   90.00
#
_symmetry.space_group_name_H-M   'P 1'
#
loop_
_entity.id
_entity.type
_entity.pdbx_description
1 polymer ?
#
loop_
_entity_poly.entity_id
_entity_poly.type
_entity_poly.pdbx_seq_one_letter_code
_entity_poly.pdbx_strand_id
1 'polypeptide(L)'
;MPKLDIFQPAQVFSSEPPPFSEFGFRFLAEGDSWFSIGTLNPLANSNLLFEMVFLRSACAVNCAKPGDTLRRMSQVNTDPNFIDLLCGHRQRIWDGLLLSCGGNDLIEALGTPAIDGAGQPVPPELRLLLTRDEWGPTSQGARRYLSEPGWQTFTGYLRANFEHLLGLRDQGLSRGAPVFVHGPQVAGHRLWSRAP
;
A
#
# COMPACT_ATOMS: atom_id res chain seq x y z
N MET A 1 27.36 0.51 1.39
CA MET A 1 26.25 0.28 0.47
C MET A 1 25.53 1.61 0.26
N PRO A 2 25.22 2.01 -0.97
CA PRO A 2 24.49 3.25 -1.23
C PRO A 2 23.07 3.21 -0.67
N LYS A 3 22.59 4.32 -0.16
CA LYS A 3 21.18 4.53 0.20
C LYS A 3 20.35 4.71 -1.06
N LEU A 4 19.04 4.58 -0.93
CA LEU A 4 18.09 4.86 -1.99
C LEU A 4 17.99 6.36 -2.24
N ASP A 5 18.20 6.80 -3.49
CA ASP A 5 17.92 8.16 -3.90
C ASP A 5 16.41 8.31 -4.20
N ILE A 6 15.76 9.29 -3.59
CA ILE A 6 14.30 9.43 -3.65
C ILE A 6 13.96 10.71 -4.42
N PHE A 7 13.19 10.54 -5.48
CA PHE A 7 12.65 11.62 -6.31
C PHE A 7 11.14 11.74 -6.12
N GLN A 8 10.63 12.95 -6.27
CA GLN A 8 9.20 13.23 -6.29
C GLN A 8 8.67 13.23 -7.74
N PRO A 9 7.40 12.93 -7.99
CA PRO A 9 6.81 12.99 -9.33
C PRO A 9 7.06 14.33 -10.02
N ALA A 10 7.00 15.45 -9.30
CA ALA A 10 7.26 16.78 -9.84
C ALA A 10 8.66 16.94 -10.44
N GLN A 11 9.67 16.26 -9.87
CA GLN A 11 11.03 16.27 -10.41
C GLN A 11 11.11 15.46 -11.71
N VAL A 12 10.38 14.33 -11.77
CA VAL A 12 10.31 13.49 -12.99
C VAL A 12 9.63 14.20 -14.15
N PHE A 13 8.66 15.07 -13.83
CA PHE A 13 7.87 15.82 -14.82
C PHE A 13 8.47 17.19 -15.16
N SER A 14 9.61 17.54 -14.55
CA SER A 14 10.32 18.79 -14.84
C SER A 14 11.00 18.76 -16.20
N SER A 15 11.48 19.93 -16.66
CA SER A 15 12.30 20.06 -17.87
C SER A 15 13.65 19.34 -17.76
N GLU A 16 14.12 19.12 -16.53
CA GLU A 16 15.38 18.43 -16.22
C GLU A 16 15.08 17.23 -15.30
N PRO A 17 14.59 16.12 -15.87
CA PRO A 17 14.25 14.94 -15.08
C PRO A 17 15.53 14.28 -14.52
N PRO A 18 15.41 13.54 -13.41
CA PRO A 18 16.53 12.78 -12.83
C PRO A 18 17.20 11.86 -13.85
N PRO A 19 18.52 11.66 -13.77
CA PRO A 19 19.28 10.83 -14.69
C PRO A 19 19.09 9.33 -14.40
N PHE A 20 17.91 8.81 -14.66
CA PHE A 20 17.54 7.41 -14.35
C PHE A 20 18.49 6.37 -14.94
N SER A 21 19.18 6.69 -16.06
CA SER A 21 20.16 5.79 -16.68
C SER A 21 21.42 5.56 -15.85
N GLU A 22 21.70 6.40 -14.87
CA GLU A 22 22.86 6.28 -13.98
C GLU A 22 22.61 5.33 -12.79
N PHE A 23 21.36 4.93 -12.57
CA PHE A 23 21.00 4.03 -11.50
C PHE A 23 20.96 2.57 -11.95
N GLY A 24 21.55 1.70 -11.13
CA GLY A 24 21.52 0.26 -11.34
C GLY A 24 20.15 -0.37 -11.06
N PHE A 25 19.33 0.29 -10.20
CA PHE A 25 17.95 -0.10 -9.93
C PHE A 25 17.05 1.13 -9.86
N ARG A 26 15.87 1.01 -10.43
CA ARG A 26 14.83 2.06 -10.49
C ARG A 26 13.52 1.51 -9.98
N PHE A 27 13.00 2.10 -8.93
CA PHE A 27 11.75 1.69 -8.31
C PHE A 27 10.67 2.75 -8.48
N LEU A 28 9.43 2.31 -8.56
CA LEU A 28 8.27 3.16 -8.35
C LEU A 28 7.70 2.82 -6.97
N ALA A 29 7.63 3.81 -6.11
CA ALA A 29 7.15 3.66 -4.75
C ALA A 29 5.78 4.32 -4.59
N GLU A 30 4.85 3.59 -3.97
CA GLU A 30 3.52 4.07 -3.61
C GLU A 30 3.18 3.59 -2.21
N GLY A 31 2.40 4.37 -1.48
CA GLY A 31 2.05 3.96 -0.15
C GLY A 31 1.44 5.03 0.72
N ASP A 32 1.34 4.67 1.97
CA ASP A 32 0.79 5.48 3.04
C ASP A 32 1.85 6.31 3.79
N SER A 33 1.58 6.63 5.04
CA SER A 33 2.46 7.44 5.89
C SER A 33 3.85 6.81 6.13
N TRP A 34 4.01 5.50 6.01
CA TRP A 34 5.30 4.83 6.16
C TRP A 34 6.32 5.19 5.07
N PHE A 35 5.84 5.62 3.91
CA PHE A 35 6.68 6.10 2.81
C PHE A 35 6.65 7.62 2.65
N SER A 36 5.66 8.32 3.22
CA SER A 36 5.44 9.75 2.97
C SER A 36 5.78 10.68 4.15
N ILE A 37 5.73 10.24 5.40
CA ILE A 37 5.88 11.11 6.58
C ILE A 37 7.25 11.81 6.66
N GLY A 38 8.30 11.23 6.12
CA GLY A 38 9.63 11.85 6.15
C GLY A 38 9.80 13.13 5.34
N THR A 39 8.87 13.45 4.44
CA THR A 39 8.97 14.63 3.59
C THR A 39 8.47 15.92 4.24
N LEU A 40 7.75 15.83 5.36
CA LEU A 40 7.08 16.97 6.00
C LEU A 40 7.86 17.58 7.19
N ASN A 41 8.78 16.83 7.80
CA ASN A 41 9.59 17.34 8.91
C ASN A 41 11.01 16.75 8.89
N PRO A 42 12.01 17.47 8.38
CA PRO A 42 13.38 16.97 8.24
C PRO A 42 14.10 16.68 9.57
N LEU A 43 13.53 17.07 10.72
CA LEU A 43 14.17 16.91 12.02
C LEU A 43 13.70 15.68 12.83
N ALA A 44 12.69 14.95 12.38
CA ALA A 44 12.06 13.88 13.17
C ALA A 44 11.79 12.58 12.40
N ASN A 45 12.50 12.27 11.27
CA ASN A 45 11.95 11.35 10.31
C ASN A 45 12.89 10.32 9.77
N SER A 46 12.60 9.09 10.09
CA SER A 46 12.86 7.98 9.20
C SER A 46 11.53 7.58 8.55
N ASN A 47 11.45 7.57 7.24
CA ASN A 47 10.51 6.70 6.55
C ASN A 47 11.26 5.48 6.04
N LEU A 48 10.52 4.42 5.73
CA LEU A 48 11.16 3.16 5.33
C LEU A 48 12.05 3.31 4.10
N LEU A 49 11.71 4.20 3.15
CA LEU A 49 12.49 4.40 1.94
C LEU A 49 13.89 4.98 2.26
N PHE A 50 14.00 5.87 3.26
CA PHE A 50 15.30 6.45 3.66
C PHE A 50 16.25 5.45 4.31
N GLU A 51 15.72 4.37 4.85
CA GLU A 51 16.52 3.32 5.50
C GLU A 51 16.93 2.19 4.54
N MET A 52 16.41 2.20 3.30
CA MET A 52 16.76 1.19 2.30
C MET A 52 18.17 1.39 1.78
N VAL A 53 18.93 0.31 1.76
CA VAL A 53 20.30 0.25 1.23
C VAL A 53 20.42 -0.85 0.19
N PHE A 54 21.20 -0.61 -0.84
CA PHE A 54 21.35 -1.53 -1.97
C PHE A 54 22.81 -1.85 -2.26
N LEU A 55 23.07 -2.93 -2.98
CA LEU A 55 24.41 -3.30 -3.42
C LEU A 55 24.90 -2.42 -4.58
N ARG A 56 23.99 -1.84 -5.33
CA ARG A 56 24.26 -0.91 -6.45
C ARG A 56 23.50 0.38 -6.22
N SER A 57 23.83 1.43 -6.99
CA SER A 57 23.06 2.66 -7.01
C SER A 57 21.59 2.36 -7.30
N ALA A 58 20.69 2.92 -6.52
CA ALA A 58 19.27 2.69 -6.66
C ALA A 58 18.50 4.01 -6.46
N CYS A 59 17.43 4.18 -7.21
CA CYS A 59 16.51 5.29 -7.01
C CYS A 59 15.07 4.82 -6.94
N ALA A 60 14.23 5.65 -6.33
CA ALA A 60 12.78 5.49 -6.35
C ALA A 60 12.09 6.81 -6.68
N VAL A 61 11.01 6.74 -7.45
CA VAL A 61 10.04 7.83 -7.53
C VAL A 61 8.96 7.56 -6.50
N ASN A 62 8.83 8.45 -5.52
CA ASN A 62 7.91 8.28 -4.42
C ASN A 62 6.60 9.04 -4.68
N CYS A 63 5.53 8.31 -4.92
CA CYS A 63 4.17 8.84 -5.10
C CYS A 63 3.33 8.78 -3.82
N ALA A 64 3.85 8.19 -2.74
CA ALA A 64 3.13 7.91 -1.51
C ALA A 64 2.49 9.14 -0.87
N LYS A 65 1.29 8.95 -0.31
CA LYS A 65 0.52 9.99 0.39
C LYS A 65 0.05 9.51 1.76
N PRO A 66 0.11 10.35 2.80
CA PRO A 66 -0.40 9.97 4.11
C PRO A 66 -1.89 9.61 4.04
N GLY A 67 -2.27 8.51 4.70
CA GLY A 67 -3.67 8.10 4.78
C GLY A 67 -4.21 7.34 3.56
N ASP A 68 -3.37 7.05 2.56
CA ASP A 68 -3.84 6.30 1.40
C ASP A 68 -4.16 4.85 1.74
N THR A 69 -5.24 4.37 1.12
CA THR A 69 -5.66 2.97 1.10
C THR A 69 -5.25 2.32 -0.22
N LEU A 70 -5.18 0.99 -0.23
CA LEU A 70 -4.81 0.23 -1.43
C LEU A 70 -5.72 0.55 -2.63
N ARG A 71 -7.01 0.79 -2.36
CA ARG A 71 -7.97 1.21 -3.39
C ARG A 71 -7.61 2.57 -3.98
N ARG A 72 -7.25 3.55 -3.16
CA ARG A 72 -6.91 4.91 -3.62
C ARG A 72 -5.66 4.90 -4.47
N MET A 73 -4.62 4.14 -4.05
CA MET A 73 -3.36 3.98 -4.79
C MET A 73 -3.56 3.47 -6.22
N SER A 74 -4.59 2.64 -6.46
CA SER A 74 -4.89 2.04 -7.76
C SER A 74 -5.86 2.85 -8.65
N GLN A 75 -6.27 4.04 -8.22
CA GLN A 75 -7.24 4.87 -8.94
C GLN A 75 -6.60 6.14 -9.52
N VAL A 76 -6.76 6.38 -10.83
CA VAL A 76 -6.21 7.55 -11.51
C VAL A 76 -6.72 8.89 -10.94
N ASN A 77 -7.94 8.92 -10.40
CA ASN A 77 -8.52 10.13 -9.84
C ASN A 77 -7.94 10.51 -8.47
N THR A 78 -7.44 9.54 -7.72
CA THR A 78 -6.85 9.74 -6.40
C THR A 78 -5.33 9.77 -6.45
N ASP A 79 -4.74 8.93 -7.32
CA ASP A 79 -3.30 8.91 -7.55
C ASP A 79 -2.90 8.97 -9.03
N PRO A 80 -3.09 10.12 -9.68
CA PRO A 80 -2.77 10.29 -11.10
C PRO A 80 -1.28 10.11 -11.39
N ASN A 81 -0.39 10.50 -10.48
CA ASN A 81 1.05 10.45 -10.72
C ASN A 81 1.58 9.01 -10.75
N PHE A 82 1.15 8.20 -9.78
CA PHE A 82 1.52 6.79 -9.72
C PHE A 82 1.04 6.04 -10.96
N ILE A 83 -0.24 6.19 -11.31
CA ILE A 83 -0.83 5.51 -12.46
C ILE A 83 -0.17 5.96 -13.78
N ASP A 84 0.10 7.27 -13.94
CA ASP A 84 0.75 7.80 -15.15
C ASP A 84 2.17 7.25 -15.32
N LEU A 85 2.93 7.13 -14.21
CA LEU A 85 4.28 6.57 -14.21
C LEU A 85 4.30 5.05 -14.36
N LEU A 86 3.26 4.36 -13.91
CA LEU A 86 3.16 2.90 -13.96
C LEU A 86 2.73 2.40 -15.35
N CYS A 87 1.63 2.94 -15.87
CA CYS A 87 1.00 2.46 -17.10
C CYS A 87 0.38 3.58 -17.99
N GLY A 88 0.54 4.85 -17.61
CA GLY A 88 0.03 5.99 -18.37
C GLY A 88 0.99 6.52 -19.44
N HIS A 89 0.80 7.78 -19.86
CA HIS A 89 1.61 8.39 -20.92
C HIS A 89 3.09 8.59 -20.55
N ARG A 90 3.40 8.71 -19.26
CA ARG A 90 4.77 8.89 -18.73
C ARG A 90 5.33 7.62 -18.12
N GLN A 91 4.75 6.46 -18.47
CA GLN A 91 5.19 5.17 -17.97
C GLN A 91 6.68 4.93 -18.28
N ARG A 92 7.33 4.24 -17.37
CA ARG A 92 8.75 3.88 -17.48
C ARG A 92 8.92 2.40 -17.14
N ILE A 93 10.08 1.86 -17.49
CA ILE A 93 10.48 0.54 -17.03
C ILE A 93 11.01 0.66 -15.60
N TRP A 94 10.33 0.02 -14.67
CA TRP A 94 10.73 -0.07 -13.27
C TRP A 94 11.26 -1.47 -12.98
N ASP A 95 12.37 -1.53 -12.25
CA ASP A 95 12.97 -2.81 -11.82
C ASP A 95 12.19 -3.45 -10.67
N GLY A 96 11.26 -2.72 -10.05
CA GLY A 96 10.32 -3.19 -9.05
C GLY A 96 9.39 -2.09 -8.55
N LEU A 97 8.31 -2.52 -7.90
CA LEU A 97 7.39 -1.63 -7.18
C LEU A 97 7.63 -1.78 -5.68
N LEU A 98 7.67 -0.67 -4.97
CA LEU A 98 7.73 -0.63 -3.50
C LEU A 98 6.36 -0.14 -3.01
N LEU A 99 5.66 -0.95 -2.22
CA LEU A 99 4.32 -0.62 -1.72
C LEU A 99 4.29 -0.63 -0.20
N SER A 100 3.69 0.40 0.40
CA SER A 100 3.29 0.41 1.80
C SER A 100 1.78 0.56 1.89
N CYS A 101 1.07 -0.51 2.22
CA CYS A 101 -0.38 -0.55 2.11
C CYS A 101 -1.06 -1.49 3.11
N GLY A 102 -2.38 -1.36 3.22
CA GLY A 102 -3.22 -2.21 4.06
C GLY A 102 -3.41 -1.71 5.49
N GLY A 103 -2.54 -0.82 5.99
CA GLY A 103 -2.66 -0.25 7.33
C GLY A 103 -3.89 0.66 7.46
N ASN A 104 -4.04 1.60 6.56
CA ASN A 104 -5.20 2.49 6.54
C ASN A 104 -6.49 1.76 6.19
N ASP A 105 -6.43 0.79 5.27
CA ASP A 105 -7.57 -0.08 4.97
C ASP A 105 -8.06 -0.82 6.23
N LEU A 106 -7.13 -1.32 7.05
CA LEU A 106 -7.47 -1.98 8.32
C LEU A 106 -8.08 -0.99 9.33
N ILE A 107 -7.51 0.22 9.45
CA ILE A 107 -8.02 1.25 10.34
C ILE A 107 -9.44 1.67 9.93
N GLU A 108 -9.68 1.89 8.64
CA GLU A 108 -11.02 2.21 8.12
C GLU A 108 -12.01 1.07 8.42
N ALA A 109 -11.63 -0.19 8.19
CA ALA A 109 -12.49 -1.33 8.44
C ALA A 109 -12.78 -1.55 9.94
N LEU A 110 -11.80 -1.29 10.82
CA LEU A 110 -12.00 -1.32 12.28
C LEU A 110 -12.91 -0.19 12.77
N GLY A 111 -12.94 0.93 12.06
CA GLY A 111 -13.78 2.07 12.36
C GLY A 111 -15.27 1.89 11.99
N THR A 112 -15.64 0.81 11.28
CA THR A 112 -17.03 0.54 10.91
C THR A 112 -17.87 0.29 12.15
N PRO A 113 -18.90 1.12 12.45
CA PRO A 113 -19.70 0.99 13.66
C PRO A 113 -20.69 -0.19 13.55
N ALA A 114 -21.16 -0.68 14.70
CA ALA A 114 -22.21 -1.71 14.74
C ALA A 114 -23.61 -1.20 14.36
N ILE A 115 -23.82 0.11 14.46
CA ILE A 115 -25.03 0.82 14.07
C ILE A 115 -24.63 1.96 13.15
N ASP A 116 -25.26 2.07 12.00
CA ASP A 116 -24.98 3.12 11.03
C ASP A 116 -25.54 4.50 11.43
N GLY A 117 -25.25 5.53 10.64
CA GLY A 117 -25.74 6.88 10.88
C GLY A 117 -27.26 7.05 10.78
N ALA A 118 -27.99 6.06 10.25
CA ALA A 118 -29.45 6.01 10.19
C ALA A 118 -30.07 5.18 11.35
N GLY A 119 -29.24 4.70 12.28
CA GLY A 119 -29.67 3.88 13.42
C GLY A 119 -29.96 2.41 13.07
N GLN A 120 -29.51 1.94 11.89
CA GLN A 120 -29.69 0.55 11.47
C GLN A 120 -28.50 -0.31 11.87
N PRO A 121 -28.73 -1.58 12.25
CA PRO A 121 -27.64 -2.52 12.53
C PRO A 121 -26.79 -2.76 11.29
N VAL A 122 -25.45 -2.64 11.43
CA VAL A 122 -24.50 -3.04 10.40
C VAL A 122 -24.21 -4.54 10.57
N PRO A 123 -24.44 -5.35 9.52
CA PRO A 123 -24.23 -6.79 9.58
C PRO A 123 -22.78 -7.14 9.90
N PRO A 124 -22.49 -8.27 10.59
CA PRO A 124 -21.15 -8.71 10.94
C PRO A 124 -20.21 -8.87 9.72
N GLU A 125 -20.76 -9.15 8.54
CA GLU A 125 -20.03 -9.28 7.28
C GLU A 125 -19.42 -7.96 6.79
N LEU A 126 -19.96 -6.84 7.25
CA LEU A 126 -19.52 -5.49 6.82
C LEU A 126 -18.70 -4.77 7.87
N ARG A 127 -18.38 -5.39 9.01
CA ARG A 127 -17.56 -4.82 10.07
C ARG A 127 -16.58 -5.84 10.66
N LEU A 128 -15.44 -5.36 11.12
CA LEU A 128 -14.42 -6.24 11.69
C LEU A 128 -14.65 -6.54 13.18
N LEU A 129 -15.23 -5.60 13.93
CA LEU A 129 -15.41 -5.77 15.37
C LEU A 129 -16.83 -6.24 15.69
N LEU A 130 -16.90 -7.25 16.56
CA LEU A 130 -18.13 -7.74 17.15
C LEU A 130 -18.57 -6.86 18.32
N THR A 131 -19.88 -6.70 18.51
CA THR A 131 -20.48 -6.10 19.70
C THR A 131 -20.30 -7.02 20.90
N ARG A 132 -20.50 -6.48 22.11
CA ARG A 132 -20.31 -7.24 23.34
C ARG A 132 -21.15 -8.51 23.41
N ASP A 133 -22.36 -8.47 22.89
CA ASP A 133 -23.33 -9.58 22.88
C ASP A 133 -22.98 -10.66 21.84
N GLU A 134 -22.14 -10.31 20.87
CA GLU A 134 -21.70 -11.22 19.81
C GLU A 134 -20.32 -11.86 20.12
N TRP A 135 -19.65 -11.44 21.20
CA TRP A 135 -18.33 -11.95 21.52
C TRP A 135 -18.32 -13.46 21.73
N GLY A 136 -17.36 -14.13 21.13
CA GLY A 136 -17.11 -15.54 21.32
C GLY A 136 -16.61 -15.88 22.74
N PRO A 137 -16.43 -17.17 23.05
CA PRO A 137 -15.93 -17.63 24.33
C PRO A 137 -14.49 -17.15 24.60
N THR A 138 -14.16 -17.00 25.88
CA THR A 138 -12.83 -16.51 26.32
C THR A 138 -11.67 -17.40 25.86
N SER A 139 -11.93 -18.67 25.60
CA SER A 139 -10.94 -19.63 25.06
C SER A 139 -10.40 -19.24 23.66
N GLN A 140 -11.08 -18.38 22.92
CA GLN A 140 -10.65 -17.89 21.62
C GLN A 140 -9.64 -16.72 21.70
N GLY A 141 -9.31 -16.23 22.91
CA GLY A 141 -8.40 -15.10 23.07
C GLY A 141 -8.89 -13.86 22.31
N ALA A 142 -8.00 -13.15 21.61
CA ALA A 142 -8.35 -11.94 20.86
C ALA A 142 -9.31 -12.18 19.69
N ARG A 143 -9.35 -13.37 19.13
CA ARG A 143 -10.26 -13.70 18.01
C ARG A 143 -11.74 -13.57 18.39
N ARG A 144 -12.08 -13.69 19.68
CA ARG A 144 -13.47 -13.53 20.17
C ARG A 144 -14.10 -12.18 19.84
N TYR A 145 -13.29 -11.18 19.54
CA TYR A 145 -13.75 -9.82 19.26
C TYR A 145 -13.91 -9.53 17.76
N LEU A 146 -13.45 -10.44 16.90
CA LEU A 146 -13.43 -10.27 15.46
C LEU A 146 -14.57 -11.00 14.78
N SER A 147 -15.21 -10.34 13.84
CA SER A 147 -16.16 -10.96 12.91
C SER A 147 -15.40 -11.77 11.88
N GLU A 148 -15.53 -13.07 11.87
CA GLU A 148 -14.93 -13.95 10.86
C GLU A 148 -15.48 -13.63 9.45
N PRO A 149 -16.81 -13.48 9.25
CA PRO A 149 -17.33 -13.03 7.95
C PRO A 149 -16.80 -11.66 7.53
N GLY A 150 -16.72 -10.69 8.46
CA GLY A 150 -16.16 -9.37 8.20
C GLY A 150 -14.68 -9.44 7.82
N TRP A 151 -13.90 -10.31 8.47
CA TRP A 151 -12.50 -10.54 8.13
C TRP A 151 -12.36 -11.12 6.72
N GLN A 152 -13.21 -12.06 6.31
CA GLN A 152 -13.22 -12.62 4.97
C GLN A 152 -13.58 -11.56 3.92
N THR A 153 -14.56 -10.72 4.19
CA THR A 153 -14.91 -9.58 3.33
C THR A 153 -13.72 -8.62 3.18
N PHE A 154 -13.09 -8.25 4.30
CA PHE A 154 -11.93 -7.34 4.30
C PHE A 154 -10.74 -7.92 3.52
N THR A 155 -10.40 -9.18 3.75
CA THR A 155 -9.29 -9.82 3.02
C THR A 155 -9.60 -10.01 1.55
N GLY A 156 -10.86 -10.30 1.20
CA GLY A 156 -11.34 -10.33 -0.18
C GLY A 156 -11.19 -8.96 -0.87
N TYR A 157 -11.58 -7.89 -0.17
CA TYR A 157 -11.39 -6.52 -0.64
C TYR A 157 -9.92 -6.19 -0.90
N LEU A 158 -9.02 -6.49 0.05
CA LEU A 158 -7.58 -6.24 -0.14
C LEU A 158 -7.03 -7.01 -1.34
N ARG A 159 -7.41 -8.29 -1.47
CA ARG A 159 -6.98 -9.13 -2.59
C ARG A 159 -7.42 -8.55 -3.93
N ALA A 160 -8.70 -8.19 -4.07
CA ALA A 160 -9.23 -7.63 -5.31
C ALA A 160 -8.52 -6.33 -5.73
N ASN A 161 -8.25 -5.42 -4.77
CA ASN A 161 -7.53 -4.19 -5.06
C ASN A 161 -6.05 -4.44 -5.41
N PHE A 162 -5.42 -5.43 -4.77
CA PHE A 162 -4.05 -5.81 -5.09
C PHE A 162 -3.94 -6.45 -6.48
N GLU A 163 -4.86 -7.36 -6.83
CA GLU A 163 -4.95 -7.95 -8.16
C GLU A 163 -5.18 -6.87 -9.24
N HIS A 164 -6.02 -5.88 -8.94
CA HIS A 164 -6.22 -4.74 -9.82
C HIS A 164 -4.91 -3.95 -10.04
N LEU A 165 -4.17 -3.64 -8.97
CA LEU A 165 -2.88 -2.95 -9.04
C LEU A 165 -1.85 -3.75 -9.86
N LEU A 166 -1.78 -5.07 -9.64
CA LEU A 166 -0.91 -5.95 -10.44
C LEU A 166 -1.34 -5.94 -11.92
N GLY A 167 -2.63 -5.91 -12.19
CA GLY A 167 -3.18 -5.77 -13.55
C GLY A 167 -2.75 -4.46 -14.22
N LEU A 168 -2.74 -3.34 -13.50
CA LEU A 168 -2.22 -2.05 -13.99
C LEU A 168 -0.72 -2.12 -14.29
N ARG A 169 0.09 -2.72 -13.41
CA ARG A 169 1.51 -2.95 -13.65
C ARG A 169 1.71 -3.72 -14.97
N ASP A 170 0.92 -4.76 -15.18
CA ASP A 170 1.08 -5.67 -16.32
C ASP A 170 0.54 -5.10 -17.65
N GLN A 171 -0.21 -4.00 -17.60
CA GLN A 171 -0.59 -3.21 -18.77
C GLN A 171 0.54 -2.27 -19.23
N GLY A 172 1.44 -1.87 -18.32
CA GLY A 172 2.54 -0.97 -18.60
C GLY A 172 3.84 -1.66 -19.02
N LEU A 173 4.88 -0.85 -19.14
CA LEU A 173 6.24 -1.30 -19.52
C LEU A 173 6.91 -2.14 -18.42
N SER A 174 6.41 -2.11 -17.21
CA SER A 174 6.94 -2.84 -16.03
C SER A 174 6.24 -4.19 -15.80
N ARG A 175 5.73 -4.78 -16.86
CA ARG A 175 5.05 -6.07 -16.79
C ARG A 175 5.91 -7.13 -16.09
N GLY A 176 5.34 -7.79 -15.08
CA GLY A 176 6.04 -8.82 -14.31
C GLY A 176 7.12 -8.30 -13.36
N ALA A 177 7.32 -6.98 -13.23
CA ALA A 177 8.25 -6.42 -12.26
C ALA A 177 7.89 -6.89 -10.84
N PRO A 178 8.87 -7.26 -10.00
CA PRO A 178 8.60 -7.69 -8.63
C PRO A 178 7.95 -6.58 -7.82
N VAL A 179 7.07 -6.98 -6.91
CA VAL A 179 6.39 -6.07 -5.98
C VAL A 179 6.82 -6.40 -4.56
N PHE A 180 7.39 -5.42 -3.88
CA PHE A 180 7.80 -5.50 -2.48
C PHE A 180 6.76 -4.78 -1.64
N VAL A 181 6.12 -5.50 -0.73
CA VAL A 181 5.04 -4.95 0.08
C VAL A 181 5.47 -4.84 1.53
N HIS A 182 5.34 -3.65 2.08
CA HIS A 182 5.31 -3.40 3.51
C HIS A 182 3.85 -3.23 3.94
N GLY A 183 3.44 -3.94 4.97
CA GLY A 183 2.08 -3.87 5.49
C GLY A 183 1.98 -4.48 6.89
N PRO A 184 0.85 -4.32 7.58
CA PRO A 184 0.64 -4.91 8.88
C PRO A 184 0.80 -6.43 8.80
N GLN A 185 1.75 -6.96 9.57
CA GLN A 185 1.89 -8.41 9.70
C GLN A 185 0.86 -8.91 10.72
N VAL A 186 -0.15 -9.62 10.23
CA VAL A 186 -1.03 -10.39 11.11
C VAL A 186 -0.31 -11.70 11.43
N ALA A 187 0.08 -11.87 12.70
CA ALA A 187 0.79 -13.05 13.16
C ALA A 187 0.01 -14.33 12.77
N GLY A 188 0.65 -15.17 11.96
CA GLY A 188 0.15 -16.51 11.61
C GLY A 188 -0.40 -16.71 10.21
N HIS A 189 -0.59 -15.69 9.40
CA HIS A 189 -1.00 -15.87 8.01
C HIS A 189 0.02 -15.25 7.06
N ARG A 190 0.69 -16.08 6.28
CA ARG A 190 1.38 -15.61 5.08
C ARG A 190 0.29 -15.23 4.07
N LEU A 191 0.02 -13.93 3.95
CA LEU A 191 -0.94 -13.40 2.97
C LEU A 191 -0.48 -13.66 1.52
N TRP A 192 0.78 -14.02 1.33
CA TRP A 192 1.37 -14.21 0.00
C TRP A 192 2.27 -15.45 -0.01
N SER A 193 1.79 -16.52 -0.59
CA SER A 193 2.66 -17.57 -1.14
C SER A 193 3.15 -17.06 -2.51
N ARG A 194 4.44 -17.24 -2.79
CA ARG A 194 4.98 -17.04 -4.15
C ARG A 194 4.08 -17.82 -5.11
N ALA A 195 3.51 -17.14 -6.09
CA ALA A 195 3.01 -17.82 -7.26
C ALA A 195 4.18 -18.55 -7.96
N PRO A 196 3.96 -19.73 -8.48
CA PRO A 196 4.98 -20.53 -9.16
C PRO A 196 5.57 -19.82 -10.37
#